data_d4ba0589406fd113fb31431ed2effb01
#
_entry.id   d4ba0589406fd113fb31431ed2effb01
#
_cell.length_a   1.000
_cell.length_b   1.000
_cell.length_c   1.000
_cell.angle_alpha   90.00
_cell.angle_beta   90.00
_cell.angle_gamma   90.00
#
_symmetry.space_group_name_H-M   'P 1'
#
loop_
_entity.id
_entity.type
_entity.pdbx_description
1 polymer ?
#
loop_
_entity_poly.entity_id
_entity_poly.type
_entity_poly.pdbx_seq_one_letter_code
_entity_poly.pdbx_strand_id
1 'polypeptide(L)'
;MKAALDFISRYQLGLVLLALVAGFIIPEFFAPLNPLNSFFLMVIMFATGIRLDYARLLEQVKDWRTLLLAVSMMMVIMPFLITIPLKFFAPDWTLPFILAAAMPTGLTAPAVMAIMGGRTSLALLISVSTSVVAPFVVPIMLNVLIGETVAIDTVSMMTNIALVVIVPLLVAGLVQWKAGIKRIQKADAAIRMGNLAAFALVIASVTASSASSGVQTGAAWLGIGADGIIIVFLMIVFWFGIAWLAASLLAWRDKLDRLTIIFCLMYMNTTLGVWLADRFFRDTGIAPKLVAIFVATTIILPLFKLYIPAEKRRGYRRVYAVEQT
;
A
#
# COMPACT_ATOMS: atom_id res chain seq x y z
N MET A 1 13.20 18.20 12.17
CA MET A 1 12.04 17.33 11.96
C MET A 1 11.40 17.53 10.58
N LYS A 2 11.12 18.78 10.09
CA LYS A 2 10.62 19.02 8.71
C LYS A 2 11.58 18.52 7.63
N ALA A 3 12.89 18.78 7.76
CA ALA A 3 13.90 18.29 6.82
C ALA A 3 13.96 16.76 6.75
N ALA A 4 13.77 16.06 7.88
CA ALA A 4 13.71 14.59 7.89
C ALA A 4 12.45 14.05 7.22
N LEU A 5 11.30 14.72 7.36
CA LEU A 5 10.05 14.34 6.70
C LEU A 5 10.10 14.57 5.19
N ASP A 6 10.64 15.70 4.76
CA ASP A 6 10.86 15.99 3.33
C ASP A 6 11.95 15.06 2.77
N PHE A 7 12.95 14.69 3.56
CA PHE A 7 13.94 13.69 3.21
C PHE A 7 13.27 12.31 3.01
N ILE A 8 12.49 11.84 3.97
CA ILE A 8 11.84 10.51 3.93
C ILE A 8 10.87 10.40 2.75
N SER A 9 10.03 11.41 2.49
CA SER A 9 9.11 11.40 1.35
C SER A 9 9.82 11.49 0.00
N ARG A 10 10.96 12.20 -0.08
CA ARG A 10 11.81 12.26 -1.26
C ARG A 10 12.62 10.99 -1.49
N TYR A 11 13.02 10.30 -0.41
CA TYR A 11 13.97 9.18 -0.50
C TYR A 11 13.31 7.81 -0.30
N GLN A 12 11.99 7.75 -0.04
CA GLN A 12 11.28 6.46 0.04
C GLN A 12 11.45 5.64 -1.24
N LEU A 13 11.30 6.27 -2.41
CA LEU A 13 11.57 5.63 -3.69
C LEU A 13 13.03 5.20 -3.83
N GLY A 14 13.97 6.09 -3.45
CA GLY A 14 15.39 5.78 -3.45
C GLY A 14 15.74 4.61 -2.52
N LEU A 15 15.11 4.54 -1.34
CA LEU A 15 15.30 3.43 -0.42
C LEU A 15 14.76 2.11 -0.99
N VAL A 16 13.59 2.13 -1.64
CA VAL A 16 13.03 0.96 -2.33
C VAL A 16 13.97 0.48 -3.42
N LEU A 17 14.44 1.40 -4.28
CA LEU A 17 15.39 1.05 -5.35
C LEU A 17 16.71 0.52 -4.79
N LEU A 18 17.22 1.12 -3.72
CA LEU A 18 18.43 0.67 -3.06
C LEU A 18 18.25 -0.71 -2.42
N ALA A 19 17.11 -0.97 -1.79
CA ALA A 19 16.78 -2.28 -1.22
C ALA A 19 16.63 -3.37 -2.30
N LEU A 20 16.03 -3.04 -3.45
CA LEU A 20 15.95 -3.92 -4.61
C LEU A 20 17.35 -4.26 -5.13
N VAL A 21 18.18 -3.25 -5.34
CA VAL A 21 19.57 -3.42 -5.82
C VAL A 21 20.40 -4.23 -4.82
N ALA A 22 20.29 -3.93 -3.53
CA ALA A 22 21.01 -4.65 -2.48
C ALA A 22 20.59 -6.13 -2.40
N GLY A 23 19.29 -6.43 -2.45
CA GLY A 23 18.76 -7.79 -2.46
C GLY A 23 19.22 -8.58 -3.68
N PHE A 24 19.40 -7.90 -4.84
CA PHE A 24 19.87 -8.51 -6.06
C PHE A 24 21.40 -8.76 -6.04
N ILE A 25 22.20 -7.78 -5.57
CA ILE A 25 23.68 -7.86 -5.58
C ILE A 25 24.21 -8.80 -4.49
N ILE A 26 23.54 -8.83 -3.32
CA ILE A 26 23.99 -9.60 -2.15
C ILE A 26 22.88 -10.56 -1.68
N PRO A 27 22.41 -11.47 -2.56
CA PRO A 27 21.29 -12.36 -2.21
C PRO A 27 21.62 -13.29 -1.06
N GLU A 28 22.86 -13.73 -0.90
CA GLU A 28 23.31 -14.61 0.17
C GLU A 28 23.08 -14.01 1.56
N PHE A 29 23.13 -12.68 1.69
CA PHE A 29 22.89 -11.97 2.94
C PHE A 29 21.40 -11.79 3.22
N PHE A 30 20.61 -11.44 2.21
CA PHE A 30 19.21 -11.06 2.40
C PHE A 30 18.24 -12.25 2.28
N ALA A 31 18.52 -13.27 1.47
CA ALA A 31 17.64 -14.43 1.31
C ALA A 31 17.36 -15.18 2.63
N PRO A 32 18.32 -15.35 3.56
CA PRO A 32 18.07 -15.98 4.87
C PRO A 32 17.09 -15.18 5.76
N LEU A 33 16.83 -13.90 5.46
CA LEU A 33 15.86 -13.06 6.19
C LEU A 33 14.41 -13.29 5.72
N ASN A 34 14.20 -13.97 4.61
CA ASN A 34 12.87 -14.19 4.05
C ASN A 34 11.87 -14.83 5.03
N PRO A 35 12.21 -15.85 5.85
CA PRO A 35 11.29 -16.40 6.85
C PRO A 35 10.83 -15.37 7.89
N LEU A 36 11.58 -14.29 8.10
CA LEU A 36 11.25 -13.21 9.03
C LEU A 36 10.34 -12.13 8.42
N ASN A 37 9.98 -12.22 7.15
CA ASN A 37 9.14 -11.21 6.46
C ASN A 37 7.80 -10.99 7.16
N SER A 38 7.17 -12.03 7.71
CA SER A 38 5.94 -11.87 8.49
C SER A 38 6.17 -11.04 9.75
N PHE A 39 7.29 -11.23 10.43
CA PHE A 39 7.66 -10.42 11.59
C PHE A 39 7.95 -8.96 11.20
N PHE A 40 8.72 -8.72 10.14
CA PHE A 40 8.96 -7.36 9.65
C PHE A 40 7.66 -6.66 9.25
N LEU A 41 6.73 -7.37 8.61
CA LEU A 41 5.42 -6.83 8.28
C LEU A 41 4.61 -6.48 9.54
N MET A 42 4.62 -7.32 10.57
CA MET A 42 3.99 -7.00 11.86
C MET A 42 4.60 -5.76 12.51
N VAL A 43 5.93 -5.60 12.45
CA VAL A 43 6.62 -4.39 12.94
C VAL A 43 6.17 -3.16 12.15
N ILE A 44 6.06 -3.25 10.82
CA ILE A 44 5.58 -2.16 9.96
C ILE A 44 4.13 -1.80 10.30
N MET A 45 3.25 -2.79 10.47
CA MET A 45 1.85 -2.57 10.83
C MET A 45 1.73 -1.93 12.22
N PHE A 46 2.49 -2.42 13.21
CA PHE A 46 2.54 -1.84 14.54
C PHE A 46 3.08 -0.39 14.52
N ALA A 47 4.22 -0.17 13.89
CA ALA A 47 4.86 1.15 13.79
C ALA A 47 3.98 2.19 13.08
N THR A 48 3.18 1.75 12.12
CA THR A 48 2.22 2.61 11.44
C THR A 48 0.97 2.78 12.29
N GLY A 49 0.43 1.70 12.85
CA GLY A 49 -0.76 1.69 13.68
C GLY A 49 -0.63 2.57 14.93
N ILE A 50 0.49 2.53 15.63
CA ILE A 50 0.71 3.31 16.85
C ILE A 50 0.68 4.84 16.62
N ARG A 51 0.82 5.27 15.38
CA ARG A 51 0.80 6.69 14.96
C ARG A 51 -0.58 7.15 14.48
N LEU A 52 -1.56 6.24 14.35
CA LEU A 52 -2.91 6.56 13.94
C LEU A 52 -3.65 7.32 15.06
N ASP A 53 -4.48 8.28 14.69
CA ASP A 53 -5.35 8.99 15.63
C ASP A 53 -6.69 8.22 15.76
N TYR A 54 -6.73 7.29 16.70
CA TYR A 54 -7.92 6.45 16.91
C TYR A 54 -9.15 7.23 17.38
N ALA A 55 -8.98 8.37 18.08
CA ALA A 55 -10.09 9.21 18.50
C ALA A 55 -10.77 9.84 17.28
N ARG A 56 -9.99 10.41 16.38
CA ARG A 56 -10.52 10.95 15.11
C ARG A 56 -11.13 9.88 14.23
N LEU A 57 -10.58 8.66 14.26
CA LEU A 57 -11.14 7.53 13.49
C LEU A 57 -12.57 7.22 13.92
N LEU A 58 -12.82 7.12 15.24
CA LEU A 58 -14.15 6.80 15.79
C LEU A 58 -15.21 7.88 15.46
N GLU A 59 -14.81 9.15 15.40
CA GLU A 59 -15.69 10.24 14.96
C GLU A 59 -16.13 10.10 13.49
N GLN A 60 -15.26 9.58 12.65
CA GLN A 60 -15.44 9.49 11.19
C GLN A 60 -16.23 8.26 10.76
N VAL A 61 -16.32 7.20 11.59
CA VAL A 61 -17.09 5.97 11.28
C VAL A 61 -18.57 6.26 11.04
N LYS A 62 -19.09 7.41 11.53
CA LYS A 62 -20.46 7.85 11.25
C LYS A 62 -20.77 8.01 9.76
N ASP A 63 -19.77 8.22 8.92
CA ASP A 63 -19.91 8.31 7.47
C ASP A 63 -19.82 6.93 6.79
N TRP A 64 -20.60 5.99 7.28
CA TRP A 64 -20.60 4.60 6.83
C TRP A 64 -20.88 4.43 5.33
N ARG A 65 -21.63 5.34 4.71
CA ARG A 65 -21.97 5.29 3.27
C ARG A 65 -20.74 5.48 2.41
N THR A 66 -19.96 6.52 2.68
CA THR A 66 -18.69 6.77 1.97
C THR A 66 -17.69 5.65 2.22
N LEU A 67 -17.65 5.15 3.47
CA LEU A 67 -16.80 4.05 3.84
C LEU A 67 -17.14 2.76 3.08
N LEU A 68 -18.40 2.34 3.10
CA LEU A 68 -18.88 1.15 2.39
C LEU A 68 -18.57 1.25 0.90
N LEU A 69 -18.82 2.42 0.31
CA LEU A 69 -18.58 2.64 -1.11
C LEU A 69 -17.08 2.61 -1.43
N ALA A 70 -16.23 3.26 -0.64
CA ALA A 70 -14.78 3.24 -0.85
C ALA A 70 -14.19 1.83 -0.69
N VAL A 71 -14.61 1.09 0.35
CA VAL A 71 -14.19 -0.30 0.58
C VAL A 71 -14.63 -1.21 -0.56
N SER A 72 -15.91 -1.12 -0.97
CA SER A 72 -16.44 -1.93 -2.08
C SER A 72 -15.76 -1.61 -3.40
N MET A 73 -15.56 -0.32 -3.71
CA MET A 73 -14.86 0.10 -4.91
C MET A 73 -13.43 -0.43 -4.93
N MET A 74 -12.69 -0.26 -3.84
CA MET A 74 -11.29 -0.63 -3.79
C MET A 74 -11.08 -2.15 -3.77
N MET A 75 -11.79 -2.86 -2.90
CA MET A 75 -11.47 -4.26 -2.61
C MET A 75 -12.28 -5.26 -3.42
N VAL A 76 -13.36 -4.82 -4.07
CA VAL A 76 -14.23 -5.69 -4.88
C VAL A 76 -14.26 -5.23 -6.33
N ILE A 77 -14.73 -4.01 -6.58
CA ILE A 77 -15.01 -3.55 -7.95
C ILE A 77 -13.73 -3.35 -8.77
N MET A 78 -12.71 -2.71 -8.17
CA MET A 78 -11.43 -2.48 -8.86
C MET A 78 -10.72 -3.76 -9.30
N PRO A 79 -10.55 -4.79 -8.45
CA PRO A 79 -9.96 -6.05 -8.88
C PRO A 79 -10.72 -6.69 -10.04
N PHE A 80 -12.06 -6.68 -10.03
CA PHE A 80 -12.87 -7.20 -11.14
C PHE A 80 -12.64 -6.41 -12.43
N LEU A 81 -12.71 -5.07 -12.38
CA LEU A 81 -12.58 -4.24 -13.57
C LEU A 81 -11.18 -4.32 -14.19
N ILE A 82 -10.14 -4.46 -13.37
CA ILE A 82 -8.75 -4.61 -13.83
C ILE A 82 -8.53 -5.98 -14.45
N THR A 83 -9.18 -7.02 -13.93
CA THR A 83 -9.05 -8.39 -14.42
C THR A 83 -9.55 -8.55 -15.86
N ILE A 84 -10.65 -7.88 -16.21
CA ILE A 84 -11.31 -8.06 -17.51
C ILE A 84 -10.35 -7.79 -18.68
N PRO A 85 -9.74 -6.59 -18.83
CA PRO A 85 -8.84 -6.35 -19.96
C PRO A 85 -7.59 -7.21 -19.90
N LEU A 86 -7.04 -7.49 -18.71
CA LEU A 86 -5.79 -8.24 -18.59
C LEU A 86 -5.93 -9.70 -19.02
N LYS A 87 -7.04 -10.35 -18.74
CA LYS A 87 -7.29 -11.73 -19.20
C LYS A 87 -7.23 -11.87 -20.73
N PHE A 88 -7.57 -10.79 -21.47
CA PHE A 88 -7.57 -10.80 -22.94
C PHE A 88 -6.26 -10.30 -23.56
N PHE A 89 -5.67 -9.24 -23.00
CA PHE A 89 -4.54 -8.55 -23.62
C PHE A 89 -3.18 -8.88 -22.99
N ALA A 90 -3.14 -9.28 -21.71
CA ALA A 90 -1.90 -9.54 -20.98
C ALA A 90 -2.09 -10.57 -19.86
N PRO A 91 -2.35 -11.86 -20.20
CA PRO A 91 -2.65 -12.90 -19.21
C PRO A 91 -1.59 -13.04 -18.12
N ASP A 92 -0.30 -12.92 -18.49
CA ASP A 92 0.85 -13.02 -17.56
C ASP A 92 0.92 -11.90 -16.53
N TRP A 93 0.16 -10.81 -16.73
CA TRP A 93 0.06 -9.67 -15.83
C TRP A 93 -1.22 -9.67 -14.99
N THR A 94 -2.12 -10.62 -15.26
CA THR A 94 -3.43 -10.70 -14.58
C THR A 94 -3.26 -10.88 -13.08
N LEU A 95 -2.51 -11.89 -12.64
CA LEU A 95 -2.31 -12.18 -11.22
C LEU A 95 -1.58 -11.04 -10.47
N PRO A 96 -0.47 -10.46 -10.97
CA PRO A 96 0.16 -9.31 -10.33
C PRO A 96 -0.76 -8.11 -10.15
N PHE A 97 -1.55 -7.76 -11.18
CA PHE A 97 -2.48 -6.63 -11.09
C PHE A 97 -3.69 -6.89 -10.21
N ILE A 98 -4.25 -8.10 -10.23
CA ILE A 98 -5.35 -8.48 -9.31
C ILE A 98 -4.85 -8.38 -7.87
N LEU A 99 -3.68 -8.94 -7.60
CA LEU A 99 -3.09 -8.88 -6.27
C LEU A 99 -2.85 -7.43 -5.83
N ALA A 100 -2.30 -6.58 -6.71
CA ALA A 100 -2.12 -5.16 -6.42
C ALA A 100 -3.46 -4.46 -6.15
N ALA A 101 -4.48 -4.70 -6.99
CA ALA A 101 -5.78 -4.05 -6.88
C ALA A 101 -6.59 -4.50 -5.67
N ALA A 102 -6.42 -5.76 -5.22
CA ALA A 102 -7.09 -6.28 -4.04
C ALA A 102 -6.45 -5.81 -2.72
N MET A 103 -5.25 -5.17 -2.75
CA MET A 103 -4.61 -4.70 -1.54
C MET A 103 -5.37 -3.54 -0.90
N PRO A 104 -5.46 -3.48 0.45
CA PRO A 104 -6.03 -2.34 1.14
C PRO A 104 -5.23 -1.06 0.89
N THR A 105 -5.82 0.10 1.15
CA THR A 105 -5.10 1.38 1.12
C THR A 105 -3.92 1.36 2.09
N GLY A 106 -2.79 1.85 1.64
CA GLY A 106 -1.60 1.94 2.49
C GLY A 106 -1.87 2.80 3.74
N LEU A 107 -1.51 2.28 4.92
CA LEU A 107 -1.72 2.96 6.21
C LEU A 107 -1.00 4.32 6.33
N THR A 108 -0.07 4.62 5.43
CA THR A 108 0.61 5.92 5.35
C THR A 108 -0.15 6.94 4.48
N ALA A 109 -1.24 6.57 3.81
CA ALA A 109 -2.06 7.47 2.99
C ALA A 109 -2.49 8.75 3.73
N PRO A 110 -2.92 8.72 5.01
CA PRO A 110 -3.26 9.93 5.75
C PRO A 110 -2.08 10.93 5.83
N ALA A 111 -0.87 10.43 6.07
CA ALA A 111 0.31 11.28 6.15
C ALA A 111 0.67 11.88 4.78
N VAL A 112 0.54 11.11 3.71
CA VAL A 112 0.76 11.62 2.34
C VAL A 112 -0.31 12.66 1.99
N MET A 113 -1.58 12.40 2.31
CA MET A 113 -2.67 13.36 2.10
C MET A 113 -2.46 14.66 2.88
N ALA A 114 -1.93 14.60 4.11
CA ALA A 114 -1.57 15.80 4.88
C ALA A 114 -0.53 16.66 4.15
N ILE A 115 0.48 16.03 3.54
CA ILE A 115 1.53 16.74 2.76
C ILE A 115 0.97 17.33 1.46
N MET A 116 0.05 16.60 0.82
CA MET A 116 -0.54 16.99 -0.45
C MET A 116 -1.67 18.02 -0.29
N GLY A 117 -2.22 18.18 0.92
CA GLY A 117 -3.33 19.09 1.22
C GLY A 117 -4.71 18.48 0.95
N GLY A 118 -4.81 17.14 0.99
CA GLY A 118 -6.07 16.40 0.92
C GLY A 118 -6.73 16.22 2.29
N ARG A 119 -7.81 15.43 2.35
CA ARG A 119 -8.56 15.12 3.58
C ARG A 119 -7.89 13.98 4.36
N THR A 120 -7.03 14.32 5.28
CA THR A 120 -6.29 13.34 6.12
C THR A 120 -7.22 12.41 6.88
N SER A 121 -8.32 12.93 7.44
CA SER A 121 -9.29 12.15 8.21
C SER A 121 -10.01 11.11 7.35
N LEU A 122 -10.41 11.47 6.12
CA LEU A 122 -11.04 10.54 5.19
C LEU A 122 -10.05 9.47 4.72
N ALA A 123 -8.80 9.84 4.43
CA ALA A 123 -7.75 8.90 4.09
C ALA A 123 -7.47 7.91 5.24
N LEU A 124 -7.49 8.39 6.49
CA LEU A 124 -7.34 7.57 7.69
C LEU A 124 -8.47 6.54 7.80
N LEU A 125 -9.71 7.00 7.64
CA LEU A 125 -10.88 6.14 7.70
C LEU A 125 -10.81 5.03 6.65
N ILE A 126 -10.54 5.38 5.38
CA ILE A 126 -10.43 4.41 4.29
C ILE A 126 -9.29 3.42 4.53
N SER A 127 -8.10 3.91 4.92
CA SER A 127 -6.92 3.05 5.14
C SER A 127 -7.13 2.03 6.24
N VAL A 128 -7.68 2.44 7.38
CA VAL A 128 -7.90 1.54 8.51
C VAL A 128 -9.00 0.54 8.18
N SER A 129 -10.12 1.02 7.62
CA SER A 129 -11.25 0.15 7.32
C SER A 129 -10.93 -0.89 6.25
N THR A 130 -10.24 -0.50 5.17
CA THR A 130 -9.79 -1.47 4.18
C THR A 130 -8.78 -2.47 4.76
N SER A 131 -7.90 -2.03 5.67
CA SER A 131 -6.94 -2.93 6.33
C SER A 131 -7.61 -3.93 7.28
N VAL A 132 -8.66 -3.52 8.01
CA VAL A 132 -9.42 -4.41 8.91
C VAL A 132 -10.24 -5.43 8.12
N VAL A 133 -10.78 -5.03 6.97
CA VAL A 133 -11.58 -5.91 6.09
C VAL A 133 -10.72 -6.81 5.20
N ALA A 134 -9.48 -6.43 4.93
CA ALA A 134 -8.55 -7.13 4.03
C ALA A 134 -8.38 -8.64 4.32
N PRO A 135 -8.25 -9.10 5.57
CA PRO A 135 -8.10 -10.54 5.86
C PRO A 135 -9.23 -11.40 5.31
N PHE A 136 -10.42 -10.85 5.18
CA PHE A 136 -11.59 -11.56 4.68
C PHE A 136 -11.76 -11.36 3.17
N VAL A 137 -11.73 -10.11 2.72
CA VAL A 137 -12.07 -9.79 1.33
C VAL A 137 -10.94 -10.18 0.37
N VAL A 138 -9.67 -9.95 0.72
CA VAL A 138 -8.55 -10.27 -0.20
C VAL A 138 -8.51 -11.75 -0.58
N PRO A 139 -8.53 -12.71 0.37
CA PRO A 139 -8.49 -14.12 0.01
C PRO A 139 -9.72 -14.58 -0.81
N ILE A 140 -10.91 -14.07 -0.44
CA ILE A 140 -12.15 -14.38 -1.18
C ILE A 140 -12.05 -13.86 -2.62
N MET A 141 -11.62 -12.61 -2.80
CA MET A 141 -11.49 -11.99 -4.11
C MET A 141 -10.47 -12.70 -5.00
N LEU A 142 -9.32 -13.06 -4.44
CA LEU A 142 -8.31 -13.84 -5.17
C LEU A 142 -8.88 -15.21 -5.55
N ASN A 143 -9.54 -15.91 -4.65
CA ASN A 143 -10.14 -17.21 -4.95
C ASN A 143 -11.20 -17.11 -6.06
N VAL A 144 -12.05 -16.09 -6.04
CA VAL A 144 -13.10 -15.88 -7.06
C VAL A 144 -12.49 -15.53 -8.42
N LEU A 145 -11.43 -14.72 -8.47
CA LEU A 145 -10.87 -14.21 -9.72
C LEU A 145 -9.88 -15.17 -10.39
N ILE A 146 -9.14 -15.95 -9.61
CA ILE A 146 -8.03 -16.80 -10.08
C ILE A 146 -8.01 -18.20 -9.46
N GLY A 147 -8.94 -18.56 -8.59
CA GLY A 147 -8.96 -19.85 -7.89
C GLY A 147 -9.04 -21.06 -8.81
N GLU A 148 -9.56 -20.89 -10.03
CA GLU A 148 -9.56 -21.94 -11.07
C GLU A 148 -8.16 -22.20 -11.67
N THR A 149 -7.29 -21.19 -11.66
CA THR A 149 -5.95 -21.27 -12.26
C THR A 149 -4.83 -21.47 -11.23
N VAL A 150 -5.07 -21.04 -9.99
CA VAL A 150 -4.10 -21.14 -8.89
C VAL A 150 -4.82 -21.66 -7.64
N ALA A 151 -4.38 -22.79 -7.11
CA ALA A 151 -4.91 -23.32 -5.86
C ALA A 151 -4.61 -22.38 -4.69
N ILE A 152 -5.64 -21.81 -4.06
CA ILE A 152 -5.52 -20.86 -2.96
C ILE A 152 -6.12 -21.49 -1.71
N ASP A 153 -5.29 -21.68 -0.68
CA ASP A 153 -5.77 -21.96 0.67
C ASP A 153 -6.33 -20.68 1.30
N THR A 154 -7.60 -20.42 1.02
CA THR A 154 -8.32 -19.21 1.44
C THR A 154 -8.31 -19.04 2.96
N VAL A 155 -8.46 -20.13 3.73
CA VAL A 155 -8.52 -20.09 5.20
C VAL A 155 -7.15 -19.77 5.79
N SER A 156 -6.09 -20.43 5.30
CA SER A 156 -4.72 -20.13 5.70
C SER A 156 -4.35 -18.68 5.38
N MET A 157 -4.73 -18.18 4.18
CA MET A 157 -4.48 -16.81 3.78
C MET A 157 -5.23 -15.81 4.67
N MET A 158 -6.52 -16.04 4.98
CA MET A 158 -7.31 -15.24 5.92
C MET A 158 -6.63 -15.14 7.27
N THR A 159 -6.26 -16.27 7.83
CA THR A 159 -5.61 -16.36 9.15
C THR A 159 -4.27 -15.62 9.17
N ASN A 160 -3.43 -15.85 8.16
CA ASN A 160 -2.12 -15.20 8.08
C ASN A 160 -2.25 -13.68 7.92
N ILE A 161 -3.15 -13.18 7.05
CA ILE A 161 -3.36 -11.74 6.90
C ILE A 161 -3.92 -11.14 8.20
N ALA A 162 -4.86 -11.81 8.87
CA ALA A 162 -5.39 -11.36 10.15
C ALA A 162 -4.29 -11.23 11.21
N LEU A 163 -3.41 -12.22 11.32
CA LEU A 163 -2.29 -12.20 12.26
C LEU A 163 -1.31 -11.06 11.98
N VAL A 164 -0.92 -10.83 10.72
CA VAL A 164 0.08 -9.82 10.39
C VAL A 164 -0.46 -8.39 10.31
N VAL A 165 -1.78 -8.22 10.17
CA VAL A 165 -2.42 -6.90 10.06
C VAL A 165 -3.20 -6.55 11.34
N ILE A 166 -4.19 -7.36 11.72
CA ILE A 166 -5.10 -7.01 12.82
C ILE A 166 -4.38 -7.05 14.17
N VAL A 167 -3.62 -8.09 14.45
CA VAL A 167 -2.96 -8.24 15.75
C VAL A 167 -2.02 -7.06 16.06
N PRO A 168 -1.07 -6.67 15.17
CA PRO A 168 -0.22 -5.53 15.44
C PRO A 168 -0.99 -4.20 15.54
N LEU A 169 -2.07 -4.01 14.77
CA LEU A 169 -2.90 -2.81 14.88
C LEU A 169 -3.62 -2.72 16.24
N LEU A 170 -4.15 -3.84 16.74
CA LEU A 170 -4.78 -3.90 18.07
C LEU A 170 -3.75 -3.62 19.18
N VAL A 171 -2.56 -4.26 19.09
CA VAL A 171 -1.47 -4.01 20.05
C VAL A 171 -1.02 -2.55 19.99
N ALA A 172 -0.91 -1.97 18.81
CA ALA A 172 -0.57 -0.56 18.62
C ALA A 172 -1.60 0.37 19.28
N GLY A 173 -2.89 0.09 19.10
CA GLY A 173 -3.98 0.83 19.77
C GLY A 173 -3.91 0.74 21.29
N LEU A 174 -3.67 -0.46 21.83
CA LEU A 174 -3.53 -0.68 23.29
C LEU A 174 -2.31 0.07 23.86
N VAL A 175 -1.17 0.00 23.17
CA VAL A 175 0.04 0.73 23.58
C VAL A 175 -0.19 2.23 23.52
N GLN A 176 -0.83 2.74 22.47
CA GLN A 176 -1.16 4.16 22.35
C GLN A 176 -2.09 4.61 23.46
N TRP A 177 -3.12 3.82 23.78
CA TRP A 177 -4.06 4.12 24.86
C TRP A 177 -3.35 4.23 26.22
N LYS A 178 -2.41 3.31 26.53
CA LYS A 178 -1.64 3.31 27.77
C LYS A 178 -0.57 4.39 27.82
N ALA A 179 0.21 4.56 26.76
CA ALA A 179 1.35 5.48 26.73
C ALA A 179 0.97 6.94 26.50
N GLY A 180 -0.18 7.17 25.84
CA GLY A 180 -0.66 8.47 25.39
C GLY A 180 0.05 8.96 24.11
N ILE A 181 -0.72 9.63 23.26
CA ILE A 181 -0.27 10.10 21.94
C ILE A 181 0.95 11.02 22.01
N LYS A 182 1.06 11.86 23.07
CA LYS A 182 2.17 12.79 23.25
C LYS A 182 3.53 12.10 23.40
N ARG A 183 3.59 10.93 24.07
CA ARG A 183 4.83 10.15 24.20
C ARG A 183 5.24 9.54 22.87
N ILE A 184 4.27 9.04 22.12
CA ILE A 184 4.48 8.44 20.80
C ILE A 184 4.98 9.49 19.81
N GLN A 185 4.42 10.71 19.84
CA GLN A 185 4.90 11.83 19.01
C GLN A 185 6.35 12.21 19.29
N LYS A 186 6.83 12.09 20.54
CA LYS A 186 8.25 12.30 20.86
C LYS A 186 9.15 11.25 20.21
N ALA A 187 8.69 10.02 20.05
CA ALA A 187 9.41 8.90 19.43
C ALA A 187 9.16 8.78 17.93
N ASP A 188 8.35 9.65 17.31
CA ASP A 188 7.88 9.53 15.94
C ASP A 188 9.01 9.35 14.90
N ALA A 189 10.14 10.05 15.09
CA ALA A 189 11.29 9.92 14.19
C ALA A 189 11.91 8.50 14.24
N ALA A 190 12.09 7.96 15.45
CA ALA A 190 12.63 6.62 15.64
C ALA A 190 11.67 5.55 15.08
N ILE A 191 10.36 5.69 15.32
CA ILE A 191 9.32 4.79 14.80
C ILE A 191 9.32 4.80 13.26
N ARG A 192 9.47 5.97 12.63
CA ARG A 192 9.57 6.07 11.16
C ARG A 192 10.82 5.40 10.61
N MET A 193 11.96 5.62 11.26
CA MET A 193 13.21 4.99 10.84
C MET A 193 13.12 3.46 10.93
N GLY A 194 12.59 2.94 12.05
CA GLY A 194 12.35 1.51 12.22
C GLY A 194 11.38 0.93 11.15
N ASN A 195 10.31 1.66 10.85
CA ASN A 195 9.36 1.28 9.80
C ASN A 195 10.03 1.21 8.42
N LEU A 196 10.83 2.23 8.06
CA LEU A 196 11.56 2.26 6.79
C LEU A 196 12.62 1.15 6.70
N ALA A 197 13.33 0.88 7.79
CA ALA A 197 14.32 -0.20 7.84
C ALA A 197 13.63 -1.57 7.65
N ALA A 198 12.54 -1.83 8.38
CA ALA A 198 11.78 -3.07 8.22
C ALA A 198 11.22 -3.21 6.80
N PHE A 199 10.72 -2.13 6.20
CA PHE A 199 10.25 -2.12 4.82
C PHE A 199 11.36 -2.44 3.81
N ALA A 200 12.53 -1.81 3.96
CA ALA A 200 13.69 -2.09 3.12
C ALA A 200 14.14 -3.55 3.23
N LEU A 201 14.12 -4.13 4.45
CA LEU A 201 14.46 -5.53 4.67
C LEU A 201 13.48 -6.48 3.98
N VAL A 202 12.17 -6.21 4.04
CA VAL A 202 11.17 -7.01 3.30
C VAL A 202 11.45 -6.97 1.80
N ILE A 203 11.65 -5.80 1.22
CA ILE A 203 11.93 -5.66 -0.21
C ILE A 203 13.22 -6.40 -0.59
N ALA A 204 14.31 -6.19 0.16
CA ALA A 204 15.59 -6.80 -0.11
C ALA A 204 15.55 -8.34 0.01
N SER A 205 14.87 -8.88 1.04
CA SER A 205 14.78 -10.32 1.25
C SER A 205 13.91 -11.03 0.21
N VAL A 206 12.78 -10.42 -0.20
CA VAL A 206 11.93 -10.96 -1.28
C VAL A 206 12.68 -10.94 -2.60
N THR A 207 13.39 -9.84 -2.89
CA THR A 207 14.22 -9.72 -4.09
C THR A 207 15.33 -10.76 -4.11
N ALA A 208 16.03 -10.93 -2.99
CA ALA A 208 17.10 -11.92 -2.85
C ALA A 208 16.61 -13.35 -3.04
N SER A 209 15.46 -13.69 -2.45
CA SER A 209 14.86 -15.02 -2.62
C SER A 209 14.45 -15.31 -4.06
N SER A 210 13.93 -14.30 -4.76
CA SER A 210 13.59 -14.41 -6.18
C SER A 210 14.84 -14.55 -7.06
N ALA A 211 15.91 -13.83 -6.74
CA ALA A 211 17.18 -13.94 -7.46
C ALA A 211 17.87 -15.30 -7.28
N SER A 212 17.79 -15.87 -6.06
CA SER A 212 18.39 -17.18 -5.73
C SER A 212 17.65 -18.36 -6.36
N SER A 213 16.37 -18.21 -6.73
CA SER A 213 15.58 -19.25 -7.39
C SER A 213 15.83 -19.43 -8.87
N GLY A 214 16.92 -18.89 -9.40
CA GLY A 214 17.37 -19.13 -10.80
C GLY A 214 16.64 -18.29 -11.85
N VAL A 215 15.86 -17.29 -11.45
CA VAL A 215 15.27 -16.32 -12.37
C VAL A 215 16.38 -15.43 -12.95
N GLN A 216 16.50 -15.44 -14.26
CA GLN A 216 17.63 -14.90 -15.05
C GLN A 216 18.02 -13.45 -14.69
N THR A 217 19.32 -13.15 -14.88
CA THR A 217 19.98 -11.88 -14.59
C THR A 217 19.56 -10.72 -15.51
N GLY A 218 19.52 -9.51 -14.97
CA GLY A 218 19.32 -8.26 -15.74
C GLY A 218 17.85 -7.80 -15.83
N ALA A 219 17.47 -7.12 -16.91
CA ALA A 219 16.08 -6.70 -17.18
C ALA A 219 15.12 -7.90 -17.26
N ALA A 220 15.64 -9.07 -17.62
CA ALA A 220 14.93 -10.34 -17.56
C ALA A 220 14.54 -10.77 -16.13
N TRP A 221 15.26 -10.28 -15.08
CA TRP A 221 14.89 -10.54 -13.68
C TRP A 221 13.55 -9.93 -13.31
N LEU A 222 13.23 -8.75 -13.84
CA LEU A 222 11.91 -8.14 -13.65
C LEU A 222 10.83 -8.86 -14.47
N GLY A 223 11.21 -9.73 -15.43
CA GLY A 223 10.28 -10.29 -16.41
C GLY A 223 9.55 -9.19 -17.19
N ILE A 224 10.16 -7.98 -17.23
CA ILE A 224 9.59 -6.77 -17.78
C ILE A 224 10.39 -6.40 -19.00
N GLY A 225 9.97 -6.90 -20.17
CA GLY A 225 10.40 -6.36 -21.46
C GLY A 225 9.81 -4.94 -21.67
N ALA A 226 10.11 -4.34 -22.80
CA ALA A 226 9.51 -3.06 -23.19
C ALA A 226 7.98 -3.12 -23.18
N ASP A 227 7.41 -4.23 -23.59
CA ASP A 227 5.98 -4.58 -23.57
C ASP A 227 5.42 -4.57 -22.14
N GLY A 228 6.14 -5.10 -21.18
CA GLY A 228 5.72 -5.07 -19.78
C GLY A 228 5.66 -3.66 -19.20
N ILE A 229 6.62 -2.79 -19.56
CA ILE A 229 6.59 -1.37 -19.16
C ILE A 229 5.35 -0.69 -19.74
N ILE A 230 5.05 -0.95 -21.02
CA ILE A 230 3.86 -0.41 -21.71
C ILE A 230 2.58 -0.92 -21.02
N ILE A 231 2.49 -2.22 -20.71
CA ILE A 231 1.34 -2.81 -20.02
C ILE A 231 1.14 -2.16 -18.66
N VAL A 232 2.20 -2.03 -17.85
CA VAL A 232 2.13 -1.39 -16.52
C VAL A 232 1.64 0.05 -16.65
N PHE A 233 2.17 0.82 -17.61
CA PHE A 233 1.74 2.20 -17.82
C PHE A 233 0.27 2.29 -18.24
N LEU A 234 -0.15 1.53 -19.25
CA LEU A 234 -1.53 1.53 -19.75
C LEU A 234 -2.52 1.10 -18.66
N MET A 235 -2.16 0.07 -17.89
CA MET A 235 -3.01 -0.42 -16.80
C MET A 235 -3.12 0.56 -15.63
N ILE A 236 -2.07 1.31 -15.32
CA ILE A 236 -2.14 2.36 -14.29
C ILE A 236 -3.00 3.53 -14.78
N VAL A 237 -2.90 3.92 -16.05
CA VAL A 237 -3.78 4.95 -16.64
C VAL A 237 -5.25 4.47 -16.62
N PHE A 238 -5.50 3.23 -16.97
CA PHE A 238 -6.83 2.62 -16.88
C PHE A 238 -7.36 2.59 -15.45
N TRP A 239 -6.54 2.17 -14.49
CA TRP A 239 -6.87 2.18 -13.06
C TRP A 239 -7.21 3.59 -12.56
N PHE A 240 -6.40 4.58 -12.95
CA PHE A 240 -6.68 5.98 -12.65
C PHE A 240 -8.03 6.42 -13.23
N GLY A 241 -8.33 6.05 -14.48
CA GLY A 241 -9.61 6.35 -15.12
C GLY A 241 -10.79 5.76 -14.35
N ILE A 242 -10.71 4.51 -13.89
CA ILE A 242 -11.73 3.87 -13.07
C ILE A 242 -11.86 4.58 -11.71
N ALA A 243 -10.75 4.90 -11.04
CA ALA A 243 -10.77 5.61 -9.76
C ALA A 243 -11.39 7.00 -9.89
N TRP A 244 -11.11 7.69 -11.00
CA TRP A 244 -11.71 8.99 -11.33
C TRP A 244 -13.22 8.86 -11.57
N LEU A 245 -13.65 7.85 -12.34
CA LEU A 245 -15.05 7.59 -12.60
C LEU A 245 -15.78 7.25 -11.30
N ALA A 246 -15.22 6.36 -10.48
CA ALA A 246 -15.77 5.99 -9.18
C ALA A 246 -15.97 7.22 -8.27
N ALA A 247 -14.97 8.10 -8.20
CA ALA A 247 -15.06 9.33 -7.42
C ALA A 247 -16.05 10.35 -8.02
N SER A 248 -16.26 10.35 -9.35
CA SER A 248 -17.25 11.22 -9.99
C SER A 248 -18.70 10.84 -9.64
N LEU A 249 -18.96 9.55 -9.39
CA LEU A 249 -20.25 9.05 -8.89
C LEU A 249 -20.59 9.58 -7.49
N LEU A 250 -19.59 10.07 -6.74
CA LEU A 250 -19.75 10.72 -5.45
C LEU A 250 -20.04 12.22 -5.59
N ALA A 251 -20.99 12.59 -6.44
CA ALA A 251 -21.30 13.98 -6.77
C ALA A 251 -21.72 14.83 -5.55
N TRP A 252 -22.23 14.19 -4.47
CA TRP A 252 -22.57 14.85 -3.20
C TRP A 252 -21.36 15.22 -2.34
N ARG A 253 -20.15 14.74 -2.70
CA ARG A 253 -18.91 15.06 -2.01
C ARG A 253 -18.21 16.25 -2.65
N ASP A 254 -17.48 16.99 -1.83
CA ASP A 254 -16.66 18.08 -2.35
C ASP A 254 -15.48 17.57 -3.20
N LYS A 255 -14.87 18.45 -3.97
CA LYS A 255 -13.75 18.12 -4.86
C LYS A 255 -12.58 17.51 -4.11
N LEU A 256 -12.33 17.95 -2.87
CA LEU A 256 -11.19 17.47 -2.06
C LEU A 256 -11.42 16.07 -1.53
N ASP A 257 -12.65 15.73 -1.14
CA ASP A 257 -13.04 14.37 -0.74
C ASP A 257 -12.86 13.40 -1.90
N ARG A 258 -13.36 13.78 -3.08
CA ARG A 258 -13.22 12.96 -4.30
C ARG A 258 -11.77 12.71 -4.67
N LEU A 259 -10.91 13.74 -4.65
CA LEU A 259 -9.47 13.58 -4.88
C LEU A 259 -8.79 12.69 -3.83
N THR A 260 -9.21 12.80 -2.57
CA THR A 260 -8.70 11.93 -1.51
C THR A 260 -9.09 10.47 -1.74
N ILE A 261 -10.33 10.21 -2.18
CA ILE A 261 -10.80 8.86 -2.50
C ILE A 261 -10.03 8.29 -3.69
N ILE A 262 -9.87 9.05 -4.78
CA ILE A 262 -9.06 8.63 -5.95
C ILE A 262 -7.65 8.23 -5.50
N PHE A 263 -7.02 9.07 -4.68
CA PHE A 263 -5.71 8.77 -4.15
C PHE A 263 -5.69 7.47 -3.35
N CYS A 264 -6.65 7.28 -2.43
CA CYS A 264 -6.73 6.07 -1.61
C CYS A 264 -6.97 4.80 -2.45
N LEU A 265 -7.75 4.89 -3.52
CA LEU A 265 -8.01 3.79 -4.46
C LEU A 265 -6.76 3.37 -5.24
N MET A 266 -5.78 4.26 -5.39
CA MET A 266 -4.53 3.98 -6.10
C MET A 266 -3.34 3.74 -5.17
N TYR A 267 -3.42 4.20 -3.91
CA TYR A 267 -2.35 4.10 -2.93
C TYR A 267 -2.48 2.81 -2.11
N MET A 268 -2.12 1.71 -2.70
CA MET A 268 -2.25 0.38 -2.10
C MET A 268 -1.15 0.08 -1.07
N ASN A 269 -1.41 -0.87 -0.19
CA ASN A 269 -0.44 -1.37 0.79
C ASN A 269 0.60 -2.29 0.11
N THR A 270 1.64 -1.65 -0.41
CA THR A 270 2.74 -2.31 -1.13
C THR A 270 3.38 -3.44 -0.31
N THR A 271 3.62 -3.19 0.99
CA THR A 271 4.33 -4.16 1.85
C THR A 271 3.53 -5.44 2.02
N LEU A 272 2.22 -5.29 2.27
CA LEU A 272 1.32 -6.44 2.39
C LEU A 272 1.24 -7.21 1.07
N GLY A 273 1.15 -6.50 -0.07
CA GLY A 273 1.10 -7.12 -1.38
C GLY A 273 2.36 -7.92 -1.71
N VAL A 274 3.55 -7.35 -1.48
CA VAL A 274 4.83 -8.04 -1.71
C VAL A 274 4.98 -9.25 -0.79
N TRP A 275 4.63 -9.12 0.49
CA TRP A 275 4.64 -10.23 1.43
C TRP A 275 3.67 -11.34 1.01
N LEU A 276 2.47 -10.99 0.55
CA LEU A 276 1.47 -11.96 0.11
C LEU A 276 1.95 -12.71 -1.15
N ALA A 277 2.56 -12.00 -2.10
CA ALA A 277 3.16 -12.60 -3.28
C ALA A 277 4.26 -13.60 -2.92
N ASP A 278 5.15 -13.22 -2.01
CA ASP A 278 6.23 -14.10 -1.55
C ASP A 278 5.71 -15.30 -0.73
N ARG A 279 4.68 -15.13 0.06
CA ARG A 279 4.17 -16.17 0.97
C ARG A 279 3.30 -17.21 0.28
N PHE A 280 2.42 -16.79 -0.64
CA PHE A 280 1.37 -17.63 -1.22
C PHE A 280 1.53 -17.86 -2.73
N PHE A 281 2.36 -17.08 -3.40
CA PHE A 281 2.53 -17.13 -4.86
C PHE A 281 3.99 -17.18 -5.30
N ARG A 282 4.88 -17.68 -4.43
CA ARG A 282 6.33 -17.73 -4.69
C ARG A 282 6.66 -18.44 -5.99
N ASP A 283 6.04 -19.59 -6.23
CA ASP A 283 6.32 -20.44 -7.39
C ASP A 283 5.81 -19.84 -8.71
N THR A 284 4.99 -18.78 -8.64
CA THR A 284 4.44 -18.12 -9.83
C THR A 284 5.36 -17.02 -10.39
N GLY A 285 6.41 -16.64 -9.66
CA GLY A 285 7.36 -15.59 -10.09
C GLY A 285 6.73 -14.19 -10.21
N ILE A 286 5.60 -13.91 -9.55
CA ILE A 286 4.90 -12.61 -9.70
C ILE A 286 5.48 -11.48 -8.86
N ALA A 287 6.30 -11.78 -7.84
CA ALA A 287 6.79 -10.76 -6.91
C ALA A 287 7.54 -9.61 -7.63
N PRO A 288 8.44 -9.84 -8.60
CA PRO A 288 9.08 -8.77 -9.36
C PRO A 288 8.09 -7.90 -10.16
N LYS A 289 7.11 -8.52 -10.82
CA LYS A 289 6.07 -7.80 -11.58
C LYS A 289 5.24 -6.92 -10.65
N LEU A 290 4.89 -7.42 -9.47
CA LEU A 290 4.16 -6.68 -8.46
C LEU A 290 4.97 -5.48 -7.94
N VAL A 291 6.27 -5.66 -7.68
CA VAL A 291 7.16 -4.56 -7.29
C VAL A 291 7.21 -3.48 -8.37
N ALA A 292 7.26 -3.85 -9.65
CA ALA A 292 7.23 -2.89 -10.75
C ALA A 292 5.94 -2.07 -10.79
N ILE A 293 4.77 -2.69 -10.56
CA ILE A 293 3.48 -1.99 -10.43
C ILE A 293 3.56 -0.97 -9.29
N PHE A 294 4.11 -1.35 -8.14
CA PHE A 294 4.24 -0.47 -6.99
C PHE A 294 5.21 0.70 -7.21
N VAL A 295 6.34 0.45 -7.87
CA VAL A 295 7.29 1.51 -8.24
C VAL A 295 6.60 2.50 -9.18
N ALA A 296 5.92 2.02 -10.21
CA ALA A 296 5.24 2.87 -11.17
C ALA A 296 4.10 3.69 -10.52
N THR A 297 3.28 3.08 -9.64
CA THR A 297 2.25 3.81 -8.89
C THR A 297 2.88 4.85 -7.96
N THR A 298 3.99 4.54 -7.28
CA THR A 298 4.69 5.47 -6.39
C THR A 298 5.25 6.69 -7.14
N ILE A 299 5.67 6.52 -8.40
CA ILE A 299 6.15 7.62 -9.24
C ILE A 299 4.98 8.52 -9.69
N ILE A 300 3.84 7.93 -10.02
CA ILE A 300 2.68 8.67 -10.57
C ILE A 300 1.90 9.39 -9.46
N LEU A 301 1.76 8.80 -8.28
CA LEU A 301 0.96 9.37 -7.20
C LEU A 301 1.33 10.80 -6.77
N PRO A 302 2.60 11.24 -6.71
CA PRO A 302 2.94 12.64 -6.42
C PRO A 302 2.36 13.65 -7.42
N LEU A 303 2.03 13.23 -8.65
CA LEU A 303 1.39 14.10 -9.65
C LEU A 303 0.00 14.57 -9.22
N PHE A 304 -0.67 13.84 -8.31
CA PHE A 304 -1.92 14.29 -7.68
C PHE A 304 -1.82 15.66 -7.01
N LYS A 305 -0.61 16.02 -6.57
CA LYS A 305 -0.35 17.36 -6.01
C LYS A 305 -0.70 18.49 -7.00
N LEU A 306 -0.64 18.23 -8.29
CA LEU A 306 -0.97 19.22 -9.32
C LEU A 306 -2.47 19.53 -9.37
N TYR A 307 -3.33 18.59 -8.97
CA TYR A 307 -4.78 18.74 -8.98
C TYR A 307 -5.33 19.42 -7.71
N ILE A 308 -4.53 19.52 -6.64
CA ILE A 308 -4.94 20.16 -5.38
C ILE A 308 -4.61 21.66 -5.46
N PRO A 309 -5.60 22.56 -5.29
CA PRO A 309 -5.41 24.01 -5.38
C PRO A 309 -4.30 24.51 -4.44
N ALA A 310 -3.45 25.39 -4.94
CA ALA A 310 -2.28 25.92 -4.21
C ALA A 310 -2.68 26.66 -2.91
N GLU A 311 -3.84 27.30 -2.89
CA GLU A 311 -4.39 28.00 -1.71
C GLU A 311 -4.69 27.04 -0.55
N LYS A 312 -5.29 25.88 -0.83
CA LYS A 312 -5.56 24.86 0.19
C LYS A 312 -4.27 24.21 0.69
N ARG A 313 -3.22 24.12 -0.15
CA ARG A 313 -1.89 23.65 0.26
C ARG A 313 -1.22 24.58 1.30
N ARG A 314 -1.45 25.91 1.20
CA ARG A 314 -0.92 26.93 2.15
C ARG A 314 -1.68 26.95 3.48
N GLY A 315 -3.00 26.76 3.45
CA GLY A 315 -3.84 26.71 4.66
C GLY A 315 -3.45 25.55 5.59
N TYR A 316 -3.23 24.37 5.05
CA TYR A 316 -2.78 23.22 5.82
C TYR A 316 -1.39 23.39 6.45
N ARG A 317 -0.47 24.05 5.75
CA ARG A 317 0.85 24.39 6.33
C ARG A 317 0.74 25.31 7.55
N ARG A 318 -0.24 26.20 7.61
CA ARG A 318 -0.50 27.09 8.76
C ARG A 318 -1.10 26.34 9.95
N VAL A 319 -2.09 25.48 9.71
CA VAL A 319 -2.74 24.70 10.78
C VAL A 319 -1.76 23.76 11.45
N TYR A 320 -0.94 23.03 10.69
CA TYR A 320 0.12 22.18 11.27
C TYR A 320 1.25 22.95 11.92
N ALA A 321 1.49 24.22 11.56
CA ALA A 321 2.48 25.06 12.22
C ALA A 321 1.98 25.59 13.58
N VAL A 322 0.67 25.83 13.71
CA VAL A 322 0.05 26.31 14.96
C VAL A 322 -0.17 25.18 15.97
N GLU A 323 -0.43 23.92 15.52
CA GLU A 323 -0.54 22.77 16.42
C GLU A 323 0.83 22.26 16.95
N GLN A 324 1.95 22.88 16.54
CA GLN A 324 3.32 22.53 16.98
C GLN A 324 3.98 23.61 17.84
N THR A 325 3.31 24.75 18.08
CA THR A 325 3.67 25.76 19.10
C THR A 325 2.84 25.59 20.35
#